data_076d2560b741fa988d1a125718286ddf
#
_entry.id   076d2560b741fa988d1a125718286ddf
#
_cell.length_a   1.000
_cell.length_b   1.000
_cell.length_c   1.000
_cell.angle_alpha   90.00
_cell.angle_beta   90.00
_cell.angle_gamma   90.00
#
_symmetry.space_group_name_H-M   'P 1'
#
loop_
_entity.id
_entity.type
_entity.pdbx_description
1 polymer ?
#
loop_
_entity_poly.entity_id
_entity_poly.type
_entity_poly.pdbx_seq_one_letter_code
_entity_poly.pdbx_strand_id
1 'polypeptide(L)'
;MSTIPSLGAVPRRRTVDADQVRRLVAEQFPQWAGLPVRPVARGGWDNFTFHLGDTMVARLPSAAEYALAVEKEQRWLPVLAPRLPLPIPVPLAEGKPGPDYPFAWSIYPWLEGEPASAERVADPVRFAVDLAGFLAALQCVDPTGAPPPGKHNWFRGGTLRTYDEQTRRALAKLDGHVDTGLARDIWKTALDARWDGVDRWFHGDVAEGNLLLGQGELTAVIDFGTCGAGDPACDMAVAWTLLTADGRQAFRERLSVDEATWARGRGWALWKTLVTCARTWGSADREAGEARRVLVEIGQ
;
A
#
# COMPACT_ATOMS: atom_id res chain seq x y z
N MET A 1 -12.02 -17.22 22.39
CA MET A 1 -11.25 -17.47 21.16
C MET A 1 -11.58 -16.36 20.19
N SER A 2 -10.65 -15.45 19.91
CA SER A 2 -10.86 -14.41 18.89
C SER A 2 -10.88 -15.10 17.53
N THR A 3 -11.96 -14.94 16.77
CA THR A 3 -12.07 -15.48 15.41
C THR A 3 -11.07 -14.75 14.51
N ILE A 4 -10.23 -15.51 13.78
CA ILE A 4 -9.31 -14.95 12.78
C ILE A 4 -10.15 -14.32 11.66
N PRO A 5 -9.94 -13.03 11.31
CA PRO A 5 -10.70 -12.38 10.25
C PRO A 5 -10.47 -13.05 8.89
N SER A 6 -11.50 -13.08 8.05
CA SER A 6 -11.40 -13.52 6.65
C SER A 6 -11.33 -12.32 5.71
N LEU A 7 -10.44 -12.40 4.71
CA LEU A 7 -10.26 -11.34 3.71
C LEU A 7 -11.43 -11.21 2.72
N GLY A 8 -12.27 -12.23 2.64
CA GLY A 8 -13.39 -12.25 1.68
C GLY A 8 -12.95 -12.46 0.22
N ALA A 9 -13.90 -12.27 -0.70
CA ALA A 9 -13.66 -12.32 -2.15
C ALA A 9 -13.08 -10.99 -2.65
N VAL A 10 -12.40 -11.04 -3.82
CA VAL A 10 -11.94 -9.82 -4.51
C VAL A 10 -13.15 -8.97 -4.89
N PRO A 11 -13.19 -7.66 -4.54
CA PRO A 11 -14.30 -6.79 -4.83
C PRO A 11 -14.61 -6.67 -6.33
N ARG A 12 -15.91 -6.60 -6.65
CA ARG A 12 -16.35 -6.35 -8.01
C ARG A 12 -16.26 -4.85 -8.32
N ARG A 13 -15.32 -4.46 -9.17
CA ARG A 13 -15.13 -3.08 -9.58
C ARG A 13 -16.28 -2.57 -10.46
N ARG A 14 -16.64 -1.31 -10.28
CA ARG A 14 -17.49 -0.54 -11.19
C ARG A 14 -16.64 0.08 -12.29
N THR A 15 -17.28 0.66 -13.29
CA THR A 15 -16.62 1.54 -14.26
C THR A 15 -16.99 2.98 -13.97
N VAL A 16 -16.06 3.91 -14.14
CA VAL A 16 -16.24 5.36 -14.03
C VAL A 16 -15.50 5.99 -15.19
N ASP A 17 -16.15 6.95 -15.87
CA ASP A 17 -15.55 7.70 -16.97
C ASP A 17 -15.36 9.20 -16.62
N ALA A 18 -14.62 9.91 -17.47
CA ALA A 18 -14.31 11.32 -17.26
C ALA A 18 -15.55 12.21 -17.30
N ASP A 19 -16.57 11.87 -18.08
CA ASP A 19 -17.81 12.64 -18.19
C ASP A 19 -18.62 12.54 -16.90
N GLN A 20 -18.67 11.36 -16.31
CA GLN A 20 -19.29 11.13 -15.01
C GLN A 20 -18.57 11.94 -13.91
N VAL A 21 -17.24 11.91 -13.87
CA VAL A 21 -16.46 12.69 -12.89
C VAL A 21 -16.66 14.19 -13.10
N ARG A 22 -16.74 14.66 -14.34
CA ARG A 22 -17.01 16.08 -14.65
C ARG A 22 -18.37 16.53 -14.11
N ARG A 23 -19.42 15.69 -14.26
CA ARG A 23 -20.75 15.99 -13.70
C ARG A 23 -20.72 16.03 -12.17
N LEU A 24 -20.09 15.04 -11.52
CA LEU A 24 -19.95 14.99 -10.06
C LEU A 24 -19.20 16.23 -9.51
N VAL A 25 -18.13 16.62 -10.17
CA VAL A 25 -17.37 17.83 -9.79
C VAL A 25 -18.22 19.10 -9.98
N ALA A 26 -18.90 19.26 -11.13
CA ALA A 26 -19.72 20.43 -11.41
C ALA A 26 -20.89 20.57 -10.43
N GLU A 27 -21.51 19.46 -10.03
CA GLU A 27 -22.61 19.44 -9.08
C GLU A 27 -22.17 19.77 -7.65
N GLN A 28 -21.06 19.18 -7.19
CA GLN A 28 -20.67 19.25 -5.79
C GLN A 28 -19.63 20.33 -5.50
N PHE A 29 -18.85 20.75 -6.51
CA PHE A 29 -17.77 21.71 -6.39
C PHE A 29 -17.80 22.74 -7.53
N PRO A 30 -18.79 23.66 -7.54
CA PRO A 30 -18.99 24.62 -8.64
C PRO A 30 -17.75 25.45 -8.96
N GLN A 31 -16.88 25.71 -7.96
CA GLN A 31 -15.62 26.42 -8.13
C GLN A 31 -14.62 25.72 -9.05
N TRP A 32 -14.79 24.43 -9.28
CA TRP A 32 -13.93 23.60 -10.14
C TRP A 32 -14.66 23.06 -11.39
N ALA A 33 -15.93 23.42 -11.60
CA ALA A 33 -16.77 22.90 -12.68
C ALA A 33 -16.19 23.12 -14.10
N GLY A 34 -15.40 24.19 -14.29
CA GLY A 34 -14.76 24.50 -15.57
C GLY A 34 -13.42 23.83 -15.83
N LEU A 35 -12.90 23.06 -14.86
CA LEU A 35 -11.59 22.42 -15.02
C LEU A 35 -11.68 21.16 -15.91
N PRO A 36 -10.67 20.91 -16.76
CA PRO A 36 -10.60 19.70 -17.55
C PRO A 36 -10.44 18.46 -16.65
N VAL A 37 -11.18 17.39 -16.99
CA VAL A 37 -11.08 16.07 -16.33
C VAL A 37 -10.50 15.07 -17.31
N ARG A 38 -9.37 14.44 -16.94
CA ARG A 38 -8.64 13.48 -17.78
C ARG A 38 -8.25 12.26 -16.94
N PRO A 39 -8.41 11.02 -17.42
CA PRO A 39 -7.96 9.85 -16.68
C PRO A 39 -6.44 9.87 -16.49
N VAL A 40 -5.96 9.45 -15.32
CA VAL A 40 -4.54 9.22 -15.07
C VAL A 40 -4.11 7.95 -15.82
N ALA A 41 -3.03 8.03 -16.60
CA ALA A 41 -2.60 6.95 -17.50
C ALA A 41 -2.29 5.63 -16.77
N ARG A 42 -1.80 5.68 -15.53
CA ARG A 42 -1.54 4.53 -14.67
C ARG A 42 -2.42 4.65 -13.42
N GLY A 43 -3.70 4.37 -13.57
CA GLY A 43 -4.65 4.32 -12.45
C GLY A 43 -4.38 3.14 -11.51
N GLY A 44 -4.70 3.30 -10.23
CA GLY A 44 -4.64 2.24 -9.23
C GLY A 44 -5.75 1.21 -9.40
N TRP A 45 -5.66 0.12 -8.63
CA TRP A 45 -6.68 -0.91 -8.59
C TRP A 45 -7.92 -0.48 -7.77
N ASP A 46 -7.69 0.14 -6.62
CA ASP A 46 -8.72 0.46 -5.64
C ASP A 46 -9.55 1.67 -6.03
N ASN A 47 -8.95 2.62 -6.75
CA ASN A 47 -9.57 3.87 -7.16
C ASN A 47 -9.43 4.13 -8.66
N PHE A 48 -10.46 4.73 -9.25
CA PHE A 48 -10.33 5.45 -10.50
C PHE A 48 -9.78 6.84 -10.19
N THR A 49 -8.70 7.20 -10.85
CA THR A 49 -8.01 8.48 -10.62
C THR A 49 -8.06 9.33 -11.89
N PHE A 50 -8.50 10.57 -11.75
CA PHE A 50 -8.61 11.52 -12.84
C PHE A 50 -7.92 12.82 -12.46
N HIS A 51 -7.11 13.35 -13.34
CA HIS A 51 -6.67 14.74 -13.22
C HIS A 51 -7.88 15.67 -13.23
N LEU A 52 -7.89 16.65 -12.34
CA LEU A 52 -8.84 17.75 -12.27
C LEU A 52 -8.05 19.07 -12.43
N GLY A 53 -8.08 19.63 -13.61
CA GLY A 53 -7.10 20.64 -14.00
C GLY A 53 -5.69 20.05 -14.07
N ASP A 54 -4.69 20.87 -13.77
CA ASP A 54 -3.27 20.49 -13.82
C ASP A 54 -2.68 20.21 -12.44
N THR A 55 -3.37 20.61 -11.38
CA THR A 55 -2.82 20.58 -10.01
C THR A 55 -3.59 19.71 -9.03
N MET A 56 -4.67 19.08 -9.47
CA MET A 56 -5.52 18.24 -8.60
C MET A 56 -5.86 16.91 -9.24
N VAL A 57 -6.29 15.98 -8.39
CA VAL A 57 -6.86 14.69 -8.81
C VAL A 57 -8.15 14.39 -8.05
N ALA A 58 -9.11 13.82 -8.77
CA ALA A 58 -10.29 13.18 -8.19
C ALA A 58 -10.01 11.66 -8.10
N ARG A 59 -10.17 11.09 -6.90
CA ARG A 59 -10.03 9.65 -6.63
C ARG A 59 -11.40 9.09 -6.24
N LEU A 60 -11.89 8.16 -7.04
CA LEU A 60 -13.21 7.54 -6.89
C LEU A 60 -13.04 6.05 -6.62
N PRO A 61 -13.40 5.53 -5.44
CA PRO A 61 -13.33 4.11 -5.12
C PRO A 61 -14.00 3.22 -6.17
N SER A 62 -13.33 2.16 -6.57
CA SER A 62 -13.84 1.26 -7.62
C SER A 62 -14.86 0.25 -7.09
N ALA A 63 -14.97 0.07 -5.77
CA ALA A 63 -15.92 -0.82 -5.08
C ALA A 63 -16.25 -0.30 -3.68
N ALA A 64 -17.31 -0.85 -3.07
CA ALA A 64 -17.78 -0.46 -1.74
C ALA A 64 -16.70 -0.70 -0.65
N GLU A 65 -15.95 -1.77 -0.78
CA GLU A 65 -14.89 -2.15 0.17
C GLU A 65 -13.75 -1.12 0.17
N TYR A 66 -13.42 -0.54 -0.99
CA TYR A 66 -12.40 0.50 -1.12
C TYR A 66 -12.91 1.86 -0.64
N ALA A 67 -14.22 2.10 -0.73
CA ALA A 67 -14.83 3.33 -0.22
C ALA A 67 -14.68 3.50 1.31
N LEU A 68 -14.47 2.40 2.04
CA LEU A 68 -14.22 2.45 3.48
C LEU A 68 -12.93 3.24 3.87
N ALA A 69 -12.02 3.44 2.92
CA ALA A 69 -10.81 4.21 3.15
C ALA A 69 -11.03 5.73 3.11
N VAL A 70 -12.08 6.21 2.43
CA VAL A 70 -12.29 7.66 2.17
C VAL A 70 -12.42 8.45 3.46
N GLU A 71 -13.34 8.09 4.36
CA GLU A 71 -13.53 8.78 5.64
C GLU A 71 -12.26 8.78 6.48
N LYS A 72 -11.53 7.67 6.50
CA LYS A 72 -10.26 7.55 7.19
C LYS A 72 -9.21 8.51 6.64
N GLU A 73 -9.03 8.56 5.32
CA GLU A 73 -8.08 9.45 4.67
C GLU A 73 -8.46 10.92 4.90
N GLN A 74 -9.73 11.29 4.78
CA GLN A 74 -10.23 12.64 5.06
C GLN A 74 -9.90 13.08 6.49
N ARG A 75 -10.04 12.19 7.45
CA ARG A 75 -9.79 12.50 8.86
C ARG A 75 -8.31 12.55 9.20
N TRP A 76 -7.51 11.58 8.72
CA TRP A 76 -6.18 11.35 9.27
C TRP A 76 -5.04 11.92 8.45
N LEU A 77 -5.15 12.05 7.13
CA LEU A 77 -4.06 12.59 6.34
C LEU A 77 -3.71 14.04 6.70
N PRO A 78 -4.67 14.94 7.01
CA PRO A 78 -4.35 16.26 7.52
C PRO A 78 -3.61 16.27 8.88
N VAL A 79 -3.82 15.22 9.69
CA VAL A 79 -3.15 15.06 10.99
C VAL A 79 -1.73 14.52 10.83
N LEU A 80 -1.54 13.59 9.90
CA LEU A 80 -0.25 12.94 9.63
C LEU A 80 0.72 13.86 8.85
N ALA A 81 0.24 14.54 7.81
CA ALA A 81 1.07 15.31 6.89
C ALA A 81 2.06 16.27 7.57
N PRO A 82 1.68 17.11 8.56
CA PRO A 82 2.61 18.05 9.18
C PRO A 82 3.68 17.38 10.07
N ARG A 83 3.58 16.08 10.30
CA ARG A 83 4.50 15.29 11.13
C ARG A 83 5.48 14.43 10.32
N LEU A 84 5.28 14.39 9.00
CA LEU A 84 6.05 13.52 8.10
C LEU A 84 7.09 14.34 7.33
N PRO A 85 8.28 13.78 7.07
CA PRO A 85 9.37 14.50 6.39
C PRO A 85 9.16 14.66 4.89
N LEU A 86 8.22 13.91 4.30
CA LEU A 86 7.88 13.98 2.88
C LEU A 86 6.40 14.29 2.68
N PRO A 87 6.03 14.95 1.58
CA PRO A 87 4.64 15.17 1.20
C PRO A 87 3.84 13.87 1.11
N ILE A 88 2.59 13.95 1.59
CA ILE A 88 1.57 12.92 1.40
C ILE A 88 0.30 13.57 0.84
N PRO A 89 -0.65 12.83 0.24
CA PRO A 89 -1.89 13.39 -0.26
C PRO A 89 -2.75 13.93 0.89
N VAL A 90 -2.96 15.25 0.96
CA VAL A 90 -3.89 15.86 1.92
C VAL A 90 -5.18 16.20 1.20
N PRO A 91 -6.35 15.69 1.63
CA PRO A 91 -7.61 15.94 0.94
C PRO A 91 -7.94 17.44 0.87
N LEU A 92 -8.35 17.91 -0.31
CA LEU A 92 -8.86 19.27 -0.55
C LEU A 92 -10.37 19.33 -0.37
N ALA A 93 -11.06 18.22 -0.73
CA ALA A 93 -12.51 18.11 -0.58
C ALA A 93 -12.96 16.65 -0.56
N GLU A 94 -14.13 16.44 0.06
CA GLU A 94 -14.84 15.17 0.08
C GLU A 94 -16.10 15.27 -0.78
N GLY A 95 -16.18 14.42 -1.80
CA GLY A 95 -17.38 14.23 -2.60
C GLY A 95 -18.33 13.21 -1.96
N LYS A 96 -19.61 13.50 -2.00
CA LYS A 96 -20.65 12.67 -1.40
C LYS A 96 -21.24 11.68 -2.41
N PRO A 97 -21.78 10.54 -1.94
CA PRO A 97 -22.58 9.67 -2.77
C PRO A 97 -23.75 10.40 -3.44
N GLY A 98 -24.06 10.03 -4.68
CA GLY A 98 -25.17 10.59 -5.46
C GLY A 98 -25.76 9.57 -6.42
N PRO A 99 -26.79 9.94 -7.19
CA PRO A 99 -27.46 9.03 -8.12
C PRO A 99 -26.52 8.35 -9.12
N ASP A 100 -25.55 9.10 -9.61
CA ASP A 100 -24.60 8.64 -10.63
C ASP A 100 -23.44 7.84 -10.03
N TYR A 101 -23.10 8.07 -8.75
CA TYR A 101 -21.97 7.43 -8.10
C TYR A 101 -22.23 7.18 -6.60
N PRO A 102 -22.28 5.91 -6.13
CA PRO A 102 -22.84 5.56 -4.83
C PRO A 102 -21.87 5.63 -3.65
N PHE A 103 -20.60 6.03 -3.85
CA PHE A 103 -19.60 6.07 -2.79
C PHE A 103 -19.14 7.50 -2.51
N ALA A 104 -18.67 7.75 -1.28
CA ALA A 104 -17.86 8.91 -0.99
C ALA A 104 -16.56 8.84 -1.82
N TRP A 105 -16.01 9.99 -2.19
CA TRP A 105 -14.81 10.13 -3.01
C TRP A 105 -14.04 11.39 -2.60
N SER A 106 -12.82 11.56 -3.09
CA SER A 106 -11.97 12.66 -2.62
C SER A 106 -11.30 13.40 -3.77
N ILE A 107 -11.03 14.69 -3.54
CA ILE A 107 -10.15 15.50 -4.36
C ILE A 107 -8.88 15.79 -3.56
N TYR A 108 -7.72 15.55 -4.20
CA TYR A 108 -6.40 15.77 -3.62
C TYR A 108 -5.57 16.71 -4.50
N PRO A 109 -4.53 17.36 -3.98
CA PRO A 109 -3.51 17.94 -4.83
C PRO A 109 -2.81 16.85 -5.63
N TRP A 110 -2.40 17.18 -6.85
CA TRP A 110 -1.48 16.34 -7.61
C TRP A 110 -0.08 16.44 -6.98
N LEU A 111 0.50 15.33 -6.62
CA LEU A 111 1.90 15.26 -6.18
C LEU A 111 2.75 14.84 -7.36
N GLU A 112 3.70 15.70 -7.72
CA GLU A 112 4.61 15.46 -8.85
C GLU A 112 5.61 14.36 -8.52
N GLY A 113 5.95 13.57 -9.51
CA GLY A 113 6.95 12.51 -9.40
C GLY A 113 6.62 11.30 -10.24
N GLU A 114 7.62 10.46 -10.48
CA GLU A 114 7.44 9.18 -11.15
C GLU A 114 7.41 8.05 -10.12
N PRO A 115 6.60 7.00 -10.32
CA PRO A 115 6.64 5.82 -9.44
C PRO A 115 8.06 5.24 -9.36
N ALA A 116 8.46 4.85 -8.16
CA ALA A 116 9.75 4.24 -7.92
C ALA A 116 9.92 2.95 -8.75
N SER A 117 11.14 2.69 -9.16
CA SER A 117 11.58 1.39 -9.67
C SER A 117 13.09 1.27 -9.46
N ALA A 118 13.61 0.06 -9.48
CA ALA A 118 15.04 -0.18 -9.30
C ALA A 118 15.90 0.61 -10.32
N GLU A 119 15.39 0.80 -11.55
CA GLU A 119 16.11 1.52 -12.61
C GLU A 119 16.06 3.04 -12.46
N ARG A 120 15.07 3.57 -11.71
CA ARG A 120 14.87 5.02 -11.54
C ARG A 120 15.49 5.57 -10.28
N VAL A 121 15.73 4.73 -9.29
CA VAL A 121 16.37 5.14 -8.03
C VAL A 121 17.84 5.45 -8.31
N ALA A 122 18.25 6.71 -8.06
CA ALA A 122 19.63 7.14 -8.34
C ALA A 122 20.65 6.55 -7.36
N ASP A 123 20.31 6.50 -6.07
CA ASP A 123 21.10 5.92 -5.00
C ASP A 123 20.24 4.98 -4.15
N PRO A 124 20.35 3.65 -4.34
CA PRO A 124 19.50 2.68 -3.63
C PRO A 124 19.68 2.68 -2.10
N VAL A 125 20.87 2.99 -1.59
CA VAL A 125 21.12 3.04 -0.15
C VAL A 125 20.50 4.30 0.45
N ARG A 126 20.70 5.44 -0.19
CA ARG A 126 20.09 6.70 0.23
C ARG A 126 18.57 6.63 0.20
N PHE A 127 17.99 6.10 -0.88
CA PHE A 127 16.55 5.87 -1.00
C PHE A 127 16.00 5.03 0.15
N ALA A 128 16.70 3.95 0.50
CA ALA A 128 16.31 3.07 1.60
C ALA A 128 16.36 3.78 2.97
N VAL A 129 17.38 4.61 3.21
CA VAL A 129 17.51 5.43 4.42
C VAL A 129 16.42 6.49 4.52
N ASP A 130 16.10 7.17 3.42
CA ASP A 130 15.07 8.20 3.37
C ASP A 130 13.66 7.59 3.60
N LEU A 131 13.36 6.44 2.96
CA LEU A 131 12.14 5.68 3.21
C LEU A 131 12.04 5.20 4.66
N ALA A 132 13.11 4.67 5.22
CA ALA A 132 13.17 4.27 6.63
C ALA A 132 12.92 5.48 7.56
N GLY A 133 13.49 6.64 7.23
CA GLY A 133 13.26 7.89 7.95
C GLY A 133 11.79 8.33 7.92
N PHE A 134 11.14 8.19 6.76
CA PHE A 134 9.70 8.45 6.62
C PHE A 134 8.86 7.50 7.49
N LEU A 135 9.11 6.20 7.41
CA LEU A 135 8.36 5.21 8.19
C LEU A 135 8.62 5.37 9.71
N ALA A 136 9.85 5.70 10.12
CA ALA A 136 10.14 6.00 11.51
C ALA A 136 9.34 7.22 12.02
N ALA A 137 9.27 8.29 11.22
CA ALA A 137 8.45 9.45 11.56
C ALA A 137 6.97 9.09 11.65
N LEU A 138 6.45 8.29 10.72
CA LEU A 138 5.06 7.81 10.75
C LEU A 138 4.78 7.00 12.02
N GLN A 139 5.66 6.07 12.39
CA GLN A 139 5.53 5.24 13.60
C GLN A 139 5.64 6.04 14.91
N CYS A 140 6.25 7.23 14.88
CA CYS A 140 6.34 8.13 16.04
C CYS A 140 5.09 9.00 16.25
N VAL A 141 4.16 9.05 15.31
CA VAL A 141 2.91 9.79 15.48
C VAL A 141 2.03 9.06 16.50
N ASP A 142 1.45 9.82 17.45
CA ASP A 142 0.53 9.27 18.45
C ASP A 142 -0.62 8.50 17.78
N PRO A 143 -0.77 7.19 18.05
CA PRO A 143 -1.82 6.36 17.45
C PRO A 143 -3.17 6.48 18.15
N THR A 144 -3.33 7.35 19.16
CA THR A 144 -4.58 7.47 19.93
C THR A 144 -5.75 7.79 19.01
N GLY A 145 -6.75 6.92 19.01
CA GLY A 145 -7.94 7.01 18.16
C GLY A 145 -7.72 6.68 16.68
N ALA A 146 -6.52 6.24 16.32
CA ALA A 146 -6.24 5.76 14.97
C ALA A 146 -7.03 4.49 14.63
N PRO A 147 -7.37 4.26 13.35
CA PRO A 147 -8.13 3.07 12.96
C PRO A 147 -7.29 1.80 13.09
N PRO A 148 -7.78 0.79 13.86
CA PRO A 148 -7.09 -0.49 14.01
C PRO A 148 -7.22 -1.34 12.73
N PRO A 149 -6.48 -2.46 12.62
CA PRO A 149 -6.65 -3.41 11.52
C PRO A 149 -8.09 -3.87 11.35
N GLY A 150 -8.62 -3.74 10.13
CA GLY A 150 -10.03 -4.03 9.83
C GLY A 150 -10.29 -4.19 8.33
N LYS A 151 -11.56 -4.27 7.94
CA LYS A 151 -11.96 -4.39 6.53
C LYS A 151 -11.48 -3.21 5.67
N HIS A 152 -11.47 -2.00 6.25
CA HIS A 152 -11.07 -0.76 5.58
C HIS A 152 -9.59 -0.71 5.15
N ASN A 153 -8.75 -1.58 5.68
CA ASN A 153 -7.32 -1.69 5.35
C ASN A 153 -6.90 -3.15 5.12
N TRP A 154 -7.86 -4.03 4.79
CA TRP A 154 -7.62 -5.44 4.51
C TRP A 154 -6.87 -6.14 5.65
N PHE A 155 -7.08 -5.71 6.90
CA PHE A 155 -6.41 -6.20 8.11
C PHE A 155 -4.88 -6.02 8.10
N ARG A 156 -4.34 -5.03 7.35
CA ARG A 156 -2.93 -4.64 7.46
C ARG A 156 -2.64 -4.19 8.89
N GLY A 157 -1.42 -4.43 9.36
CA GLY A 157 -1.03 -4.18 10.76
C GLY A 157 -1.64 -5.13 11.78
N GLY A 158 -2.44 -6.11 11.34
CA GLY A 158 -2.96 -7.19 12.17
C GLY A 158 -2.10 -8.44 12.11
N THR A 159 -2.63 -9.54 12.66
CA THR A 159 -1.92 -10.83 12.65
C THR A 159 -1.78 -11.41 11.25
N LEU A 160 -0.59 -11.90 10.91
CA LEU A 160 -0.33 -12.66 9.68
C LEU A 160 -1.22 -13.92 9.55
N ARG A 161 -1.77 -14.43 10.63
CA ARG A 161 -2.69 -15.59 10.59
C ARG A 161 -3.94 -15.32 9.75
N THR A 162 -4.34 -14.07 9.58
CA THR A 162 -5.43 -13.65 8.68
C THR A 162 -5.19 -14.13 7.24
N TYR A 163 -3.94 -14.27 6.84
CA TYR A 163 -3.53 -14.61 5.48
C TYR A 163 -3.06 -16.06 5.33
N ASP A 164 -3.09 -16.87 6.43
CA ASP A 164 -2.53 -18.21 6.46
C ASP A 164 -3.19 -19.14 5.42
N GLU A 165 -4.51 -19.06 5.28
CA GLU A 165 -5.23 -19.87 4.29
C GLU A 165 -4.82 -19.53 2.85
N GLN A 166 -4.66 -18.23 2.53
CA GLN A 166 -4.22 -17.80 1.20
C GLN A 166 -2.79 -18.26 0.91
N THR A 167 -1.90 -18.13 1.91
CA THR A 167 -0.51 -18.56 1.80
C THR A 167 -0.41 -20.07 1.57
N ARG A 168 -1.15 -20.87 2.33
CA ARG A 168 -1.19 -22.34 2.16
C ARG A 168 -1.72 -22.76 0.79
N ARG A 169 -2.78 -22.11 0.31
CA ARG A 169 -3.32 -22.36 -1.05
C ARG A 169 -2.30 -22.00 -2.14
N ALA A 170 -1.59 -20.88 -1.99
CA ALA A 170 -0.55 -20.48 -2.93
C ALA A 170 0.62 -21.48 -2.93
N LEU A 171 1.09 -21.91 -1.75
CA LEU A 171 2.12 -22.91 -1.62
C LEU A 171 1.72 -24.25 -2.25
N ALA A 172 0.48 -24.70 -2.05
CA ALA A 172 -0.01 -25.92 -2.66
C ALA A 172 -0.05 -25.84 -4.20
N LYS A 173 -0.42 -24.65 -4.75
CA LYS A 173 -0.44 -24.42 -6.19
C LYS A 173 0.97 -24.36 -6.81
N LEU A 174 1.95 -23.91 -6.03
CA LEU A 174 3.34 -23.73 -6.47
C LEU A 174 4.23 -24.96 -6.15
N ASP A 175 3.65 -26.02 -5.62
CA ASP A 175 4.41 -27.23 -5.28
C ASP A 175 5.07 -27.85 -6.52
N GLY A 176 6.35 -28.26 -6.39
CA GLY A 176 7.17 -28.71 -7.51
C GLY A 176 7.69 -27.61 -8.45
N HIS A 177 7.33 -26.34 -8.22
CA HIS A 177 7.75 -25.21 -9.05
C HIS A 177 8.70 -24.25 -8.33
N VAL A 178 8.60 -24.13 -7.03
CA VAL A 178 9.43 -23.30 -6.18
C VAL A 178 9.85 -24.09 -4.93
N ASP A 179 10.84 -23.61 -4.18
CA ASP A 179 11.20 -24.21 -2.89
C ASP A 179 10.10 -23.92 -1.85
N THR A 180 9.06 -24.75 -1.85
CA THR A 180 7.95 -24.64 -0.89
C THR A 180 8.35 -25.07 0.51
N GLY A 181 9.47 -25.80 0.69
CA GLY A 181 10.03 -26.15 1.99
C GLY A 181 10.54 -24.90 2.70
N LEU A 182 11.48 -24.20 2.06
CA LEU A 182 12.01 -22.92 2.57
C LEU A 182 10.89 -21.89 2.80
N ALA A 183 9.95 -21.77 1.87
CA ALA A 183 8.84 -20.82 2.02
C ALA A 183 7.95 -21.15 3.23
N ARG A 184 7.70 -22.45 3.53
CA ARG A 184 6.97 -22.86 4.75
C ARG A 184 7.73 -22.54 6.03
N ASP A 185 9.05 -22.69 6.03
CA ASP A 185 9.89 -22.40 7.20
C ASP A 185 9.90 -20.89 7.49
N ILE A 186 10.05 -20.05 6.45
CA ILE A 186 9.96 -18.58 6.58
C ILE A 186 8.57 -18.18 7.09
N TRP A 187 7.50 -18.76 6.52
CA TRP A 187 6.13 -18.47 6.94
C TRP A 187 5.88 -18.85 8.39
N LYS A 188 6.33 -20.05 8.79
CA LYS A 188 6.24 -20.49 10.18
C LYS A 188 6.99 -19.58 11.12
N THR A 189 8.22 -19.21 10.81
CA THR A 189 9.02 -18.26 11.59
C THR A 189 8.30 -16.92 11.77
N ALA A 190 7.69 -16.39 10.70
CA ALA A 190 6.92 -15.17 10.76
C ALA A 190 5.64 -15.28 11.62
N LEU A 191 4.95 -16.43 11.58
CA LEU A 191 3.77 -16.68 12.41
C LEU A 191 4.09 -16.87 13.91
N ASP A 192 5.29 -17.38 14.21
CA ASP A 192 5.75 -17.63 15.58
C ASP A 192 6.41 -16.38 16.20
N ALA A 193 6.85 -15.43 15.36
CA ALA A 193 7.45 -14.18 15.80
C ALA A 193 6.41 -13.28 16.50
N ARG A 194 6.70 -12.89 17.75
CA ARG A 194 5.77 -12.12 18.59
C ARG A 194 5.88 -10.64 18.28
N TRP A 195 4.74 -9.97 18.24
CA TRP A 195 4.61 -8.52 18.27
C TRP A 195 4.58 -8.05 19.73
N ASP A 196 5.17 -6.87 20.01
CA ASP A 196 5.23 -6.27 21.36
C ASP A 196 3.85 -5.75 21.85
N GLY A 197 2.86 -5.70 20.94
CA GLY A 197 1.51 -5.22 21.25
C GLY A 197 1.39 -3.71 21.33
N VAL A 198 2.44 -2.96 20.94
CA VAL A 198 2.41 -1.50 20.91
C VAL A 198 1.95 -1.04 19.54
N ASP A 199 0.76 -0.44 19.48
CA ASP A 199 0.24 0.12 18.24
C ASP A 199 1.12 1.26 17.73
N ARG A 200 1.48 1.19 16.44
CA ARG A 200 2.17 2.23 15.70
C ARG A 200 1.45 2.48 14.39
N TRP A 201 1.50 3.72 13.90
CA TRP A 201 1.03 4.00 12.56
C TRP A 201 1.83 3.22 11.53
N PHE A 202 1.15 2.70 10.52
CA PHE A 202 1.73 2.05 9.35
C PHE A 202 1.04 2.55 8.08
N HIS A 203 1.75 2.48 6.97
CA HIS A 203 1.21 2.76 5.64
C HIS A 203 0.37 1.58 5.10
N GLY A 204 0.87 0.37 5.26
CA GLY A 204 0.19 -0.88 4.93
C GLY A 204 0.35 -1.36 3.49
N ASP A 205 0.83 -0.51 2.57
CA ASP A 205 1.13 -0.86 1.18
C ASP A 205 2.32 -0.06 0.63
N VAL A 206 3.48 -0.17 1.29
CA VAL A 206 4.72 0.43 0.79
C VAL A 206 5.18 -0.37 -0.43
N ALA A 207 4.93 0.19 -1.63
CA ALA A 207 5.17 -0.45 -2.91
C ALA A 207 5.67 0.57 -3.94
N GLU A 208 6.32 0.10 -5.03
CA GLU A 208 6.87 0.94 -6.11
C GLU A 208 5.90 2.02 -6.58
N GLY A 209 4.63 1.66 -6.81
CA GLY A 209 3.61 2.58 -7.31
C GLY A 209 3.21 3.69 -6.34
N ASN A 210 3.53 3.53 -5.05
CA ASN A 210 3.12 4.42 -3.97
C ASN A 210 4.27 5.32 -3.46
N LEU A 211 5.46 5.21 -4.07
CA LEU A 211 6.66 5.98 -3.75
C LEU A 211 7.00 6.83 -4.97
N LEU A 212 6.94 8.15 -4.86
CA LEU A 212 7.21 9.05 -5.97
C LEU A 212 8.66 9.55 -5.94
N LEU A 213 9.28 9.55 -7.09
CA LEU A 213 10.66 10.02 -7.29
C LEU A 213 10.68 11.33 -8.08
N GLY A 214 11.52 12.25 -7.63
CA GLY A 214 11.96 13.41 -8.41
C GLY A 214 13.47 13.31 -8.62
N GLN A 215 13.92 13.26 -9.88
CA GLN A 215 15.34 13.12 -10.23
C GLN A 215 16.04 11.90 -9.56
N GLY A 216 15.29 10.83 -9.33
CA GLY A 216 15.80 9.59 -8.73
C GLY A 216 15.82 9.57 -7.20
N GLU A 217 15.40 10.63 -6.52
CA GLU A 217 15.26 10.71 -5.06
C GLU A 217 13.80 10.58 -4.64
N LEU A 218 13.54 10.06 -3.43
CA LEU A 218 12.18 9.92 -2.88
C LEU A 218 11.63 11.31 -2.51
N THR A 219 10.53 11.71 -3.15
CA THR A 219 9.93 13.05 -2.97
C THR A 219 8.54 13.05 -2.34
N ALA A 220 7.80 11.95 -2.45
CA ALA A 220 6.47 11.83 -1.84
C ALA A 220 6.09 10.36 -1.61
N VAL A 221 5.18 10.13 -0.67
CA VAL A 221 4.54 8.83 -0.43
C VAL A 221 3.04 8.98 -0.59
N ILE A 222 2.41 8.12 -1.41
CA ILE A 222 0.99 8.20 -1.75
C ILE A 222 0.25 6.90 -1.43
N ASP A 223 -1.07 6.95 -1.54
CA ASP A 223 -1.98 5.81 -1.38
C ASP A 223 -2.04 5.22 0.05
N PHE A 224 -2.59 6.03 0.96
CA PHE A 224 -2.81 5.68 2.36
C PHE A 224 -4.12 4.88 2.59
N GLY A 225 -4.72 4.34 1.53
CA GLY A 225 -5.96 3.57 1.62
C GLY A 225 -5.89 2.38 2.58
N THR A 226 -4.70 1.84 2.83
CA THR A 226 -4.46 0.73 3.76
C THR A 226 -3.86 1.13 5.10
N CYS A 227 -3.61 2.42 5.35
CA CYS A 227 -2.99 2.88 6.61
C CYS A 227 -3.87 2.59 7.85
N GLY A 228 -3.23 2.59 8.99
CA GLY A 228 -3.87 2.40 10.29
C GLY A 228 -2.85 2.34 11.42
N ALA A 229 -3.29 1.95 12.61
CA ALA A 229 -2.41 1.70 13.74
C ALA A 229 -2.48 0.24 14.19
N GLY A 230 -1.31 -0.35 14.46
CA GLY A 230 -1.14 -1.76 14.83
C GLY A 230 0.30 -2.19 14.70
N ASP A 231 0.54 -3.43 14.24
CA ASP A 231 1.87 -3.96 13.96
C ASP A 231 2.45 -3.35 12.68
N PRO A 232 3.52 -2.53 12.75
CA PRO A 232 4.11 -1.89 11.58
C PRO A 232 4.92 -2.85 10.70
N ALA A 233 5.05 -4.11 11.06
CA ALA A 233 5.81 -5.10 10.30
C ALA A 233 5.32 -5.26 8.84
N CYS A 234 4.06 -4.92 8.54
CA CYS A 234 3.55 -4.95 7.17
C CYS A 234 4.32 -4.01 6.22
N ASP A 235 4.83 -2.89 6.72
CA ASP A 235 5.61 -1.94 5.92
C ASP A 235 7.04 -2.43 5.63
N MET A 236 7.54 -3.41 6.40
CA MET A 236 8.85 -4.01 6.17
C MET A 236 8.90 -4.85 4.88
N ALA A 237 7.76 -5.21 4.30
CA ALA A 237 7.71 -5.99 3.06
C ALA A 237 8.51 -5.34 1.92
N VAL A 238 8.60 -4.01 1.88
CA VAL A 238 9.37 -3.24 0.89
C VAL A 238 10.85 -3.66 0.84
N ALA A 239 11.40 -4.13 1.95
CA ALA A 239 12.78 -4.57 2.06
C ALA A 239 13.14 -5.68 1.06
N TRP A 240 12.18 -6.54 0.70
CA TRP A 240 12.39 -7.62 -0.27
C TRP A 240 11.77 -7.33 -1.63
N THR A 241 10.73 -6.48 -1.66
CA THR A 241 10.01 -6.22 -2.92
C THR A 241 10.68 -5.16 -3.78
N LEU A 242 11.42 -4.22 -3.17
CA LEU A 242 12.00 -3.08 -3.89
C LEU A 242 13.49 -2.83 -3.59
N LEU A 243 13.93 -3.02 -2.32
CA LEU A 243 15.29 -2.62 -1.93
C LEU A 243 16.34 -3.63 -2.39
N THR A 244 17.53 -3.12 -2.74
CA THR A 244 18.75 -3.92 -2.93
C THR A 244 19.22 -4.52 -1.60
N ALA A 245 20.16 -5.47 -1.63
CA ALA A 245 20.72 -6.06 -0.42
C ALA A 245 21.32 -5.01 0.52
N ASP A 246 22.15 -4.09 0.00
CA ASP A 246 22.76 -3.00 0.79
C ASP A 246 21.69 -2.01 1.28
N GLY A 247 20.71 -1.67 0.43
CA GLY A 247 19.59 -0.83 0.82
C GLY A 247 18.74 -1.48 1.91
N ARG A 248 18.50 -2.79 1.85
CA ARG A 248 17.77 -3.57 2.87
C ARG A 248 18.47 -3.53 4.22
N GLN A 249 19.80 -3.66 4.23
CA GLN A 249 20.59 -3.53 5.45
C GLN A 249 20.48 -2.11 6.03
N ALA A 250 20.71 -1.08 5.21
CA ALA A 250 20.64 0.32 5.64
C ALA A 250 19.23 0.69 6.15
N PHE A 251 18.17 0.20 5.50
CA PHE A 251 16.77 0.35 5.91
C PHE A 251 16.52 -0.26 7.29
N ARG A 252 16.96 -1.50 7.51
CA ARG A 252 16.81 -2.21 8.78
C ARG A 252 17.55 -1.49 9.92
N GLU A 253 18.80 -1.08 9.69
CA GLU A 253 19.61 -0.35 10.66
C GLU A 253 18.98 1.01 11.01
N ARG A 254 18.53 1.76 10.01
CA ARG A 254 17.92 3.08 10.21
C ARG A 254 16.62 3.03 11.00
N LEU A 255 15.79 2.00 10.81
CA LEU A 255 14.56 1.76 11.56
C LEU A 255 14.80 1.10 12.92
N SER A 256 16.01 0.57 13.17
CA SER A 256 16.32 -0.19 14.38
C SER A 256 15.36 -1.36 14.62
N VAL A 257 15.03 -2.09 13.55
CA VAL A 257 14.01 -3.15 13.57
C VAL A 257 14.54 -4.40 14.25
N ASP A 258 13.82 -4.90 15.26
CA ASP A 258 14.15 -6.15 15.94
C ASP A 258 13.92 -7.39 15.06
N GLU A 259 14.50 -8.53 15.45
CA GLU A 259 14.41 -9.80 14.71
C GLU A 259 12.97 -10.27 14.53
N ALA A 260 12.11 -10.09 15.53
CA ALA A 260 10.73 -10.54 15.46
C ALA A 260 9.90 -9.69 14.49
N THR A 261 10.07 -8.39 14.50
CA THR A 261 9.44 -7.47 13.54
C THR A 261 9.95 -7.73 12.12
N TRP A 262 11.28 -7.95 11.97
CA TRP A 262 11.88 -8.29 10.67
C TRP A 262 11.34 -9.60 10.11
N ALA A 263 11.24 -10.65 10.93
CA ALA A 263 10.67 -11.94 10.54
C ALA A 263 9.20 -11.81 10.11
N ARG A 264 8.38 -11.02 10.84
CA ARG A 264 7.00 -10.75 10.42
C ARG A 264 6.94 -9.97 9.10
N GLY A 265 7.83 -8.97 8.91
CA GLY A 265 7.95 -8.24 7.65
C GLY A 265 8.29 -9.12 6.46
N ARG A 266 9.23 -10.08 6.66
CA ARG A 266 9.56 -11.10 5.65
C ARG A 266 8.35 -11.99 5.34
N GLY A 267 7.55 -12.31 6.35
CA GLY A 267 6.28 -13.02 6.18
C GLY A 267 5.25 -12.24 5.34
N TRP A 268 5.14 -10.92 5.54
CA TRP A 268 4.28 -10.05 4.72
C TRP A 268 4.72 -10.04 3.25
N ALA A 269 6.03 -9.92 3.00
CA ALA A 269 6.59 -10.00 1.65
C ALA A 269 6.30 -11.37 1.01
N LEU A 270 6.54 -12.45 1.76
CA LEU A 270 6.33 -13.82 1.28
C LEU A 270 4.87 -14.08 0.91
N TRP A 271 3.91 -13.74 1.79
CA TRP A 271 2.50 -13.92 1.49
C TRP A 271 2.11 -13.23 0.19
N LYS A 272 2.40 -11.92 0.06
CA LYS A 272 2.05 -11.12 -1.13
C LYS A 272 2.66 -11.73 -2.40
N THR A 273 3.92 -12.13 -2.32
CA THR A 273 4.67 -12.71 -3.43
C THR A 273 4.14 -14.08 -3.84
N LEU A 274 3.88 -14.98 -2.89
CA LEU A 274 3.34 -16.31 -3.18
C LEU A 274 1.96 -16.23 -3.83
N VAL A 275 1.07 -15.36 -3.34
CA VAL A 275 -0.26 -15.16 -3.93
C VAL A 275 -0.14 -14.65 -5.36
N THR A 276 0.77 -13.71 -5.61
CA THR A 276 1.03 -13.19 -6.97
C THR A 276 1.61 -14.27 -7.87
N CYS A 277 2.66 -14.98 -7.44
CA CYS A 277 3.23 -16.11 -8.18
C CYS A 277 2.17 -17.17 -8.52
N ALA A 278 1.33 -17.56 -7.55
CA ALA A 278 0.28 -18.54 -7.78
C ALA A 278 -0.77 -18.08 -8.79
N ARG A 279 -1.08 -16.78 -8.85
CA ARG A 279 -2.01 -16.19 -9.81
C ARG A 279 -1.41 -16.10 -11.22
N THR A 280 -0.15 -15.72 -11.33
CA THR A 280 0.54 -15.43 -12.60
C THR A 280 1.44 -16.56 -13.06
N TRP A 281 1.41 -17.74 -12.43
CA TRP A 281 2.28 -18.85 -12.79
C TRP A 281 2.07 -19.30 -14.23
N GLY A 282 3.17 -19.40 -14.97
CA GLY A 282 3.14 -19.71 -16.41
C GLY A 282 2.97 -18.47 -17.32
N SER A 283 2.68 -17.30 -16.77
CA SER A 283 2.73 -16.05 -17.53
C SER A 283 4.17 -15.57 -17.73
N ALA A 284 4.42 -14.93 -18.87
CA ALA A 284 5.67 -14.24 -19.21
C ALA A 284 5.59 -12.72 -19.01
N ASP A 285 4.49 -12.22 -18.42
CA ASP A 285 4.33 -10.79 -18.18
C ASP A 285 5.29 -10.25 -17.10
N ARG A 286 5.38 -8.92 -17.01
CA ARG A 286 6.28 -8.24 -16.09
C ARG A 286 5.96 -8.61 -14.63
N GLU A 287 4.68 -8.68 -14.26
CA GLU A 287 4.27 -8.98 -12.89
C GLU A 287 4.73 -10.38 -12.44
N ALA A 288 4.60 -11.38 -13.33
CA ALA A 288 5.07 -12.74 -13.08
C ALA A 288 6.61 -12.79 -12.92
N GLY A 289 7.34 -12.06 -13.77
CA GLY A 289 8.80 -11.95 -13.67
C GLY A 289 9.24 -11.33 -12.35
N GLU A 290 8.61 -10.24 -11.98
CA GLU A 290 8.87 -9.51 -10.74
C GLU A 290 8.59 -10.38 -9.50
N ALA A 291 7.43 -11.05 -9.45
CA ALA A 291 7.08 -11.91 -8.34
C ALA A 291 8.08 -13.07 -8.15
N ARG A 292 8.59 -13.67 -9.25
CA ARG A 292 9.63 -14.70 -9.17
C ARG A 292 10.96 -14.15 -8.65
N ARG A 293 11.38 -12.95 -9.09
CA ARG A 293 12.57 -12.27 -8.58
C ARG A 293 12.45 -12.04 -7.07
N VAL A 294 11.33 -11.46 -6.63
CA VAL A 294 11.09 -11.19 -5.20
C VAL A 294 11.09 -12.47 -4.38
N LEU A 295 10.55 -13.57 -4.90
CA LEU A 295 10.59 -14.85 -4.19
C LEU A 295 12.01 -15.36 -3.95
N VAL A 296 12.93 -15.16 -4.91
CA VAL A 296 14.36 -15.47 -4.74
C VAL A 296 14.98 -14.58 -3.66
N GLU A 297 14.71 -13.29 -3.67
CA GLU A 297 15.20 -12.34 -2.65
C GLU A 297 14.72 -12.70 -1.23
N ILE A 298 13.48 -13.14 -1.10
CA ILE A 298 12.93 -13.59 0.18
C ILE A 298 13.64 -14.87 0.67
N GLY A 299 14.12 -15.72 -0.22
CA GLY A 299 14.83 -16.95 0.11
C GLY A 299 16.26 -16.75 0.63
N GLN A 300 16.86 -15.60 0.38
CA GLN A 300 18.18 -15.21 0.86
C GLN A 300 18.12 -14.71 2.31
#